data_e3b28ed4ba6b75ca475a642bab98bcab
#
_entry.id   e3b28ed4ba6b75ca475a642bab98bcab
#
_cell.length_a   1.000
_cell.length_b   1.000
_cell.length_c   1.000
_cell.angle_alpha   90.00
_cell.angle_beta   90.00
_cell.angle_gamma   90.00
#
_symmetry.space_group_name_H-M   'P 1'
#
loop_
_entity.id
_entity.type
_entity.pdbx_description
1 polymer ?
#
loop_
_entity_poly.entity_id
_entity_poly.type
_entity_poly.pdbx_seq_one_letter_code
_entity_poly.pdbx_strand_id
1 'polypeptide(L)'
;MIDLSLRPRAWSKVARKANALGPLDGVAEDSANVTARVATAASLATLPIINTKPEGFETRAAAKERCAHKIEILRKGNAQEQLLAEKLGRCRKDDPCNSGACDVCLGNYRLWLYRQSLPIFAARHNWTRASVIPAGFLKAFDGLPNVDLSALASMIDKRLARSSLRKRLAFVGIDISLNLQDNEIVGWQLHLYMLIEGENTLRLQEAIKAAFPPEPTAKVPHKFDEVNDPSNRITYLFKAIFKRRSRYTDANGRPRTKGLPLKDSDLRELLPFLDQHPIGARLILRGIRRNGSRLVIINK
;
A
#
# COMPACT_ATOMS: atom_id res chain seq x y z
N MET A 1 -3.20 -5.04 41.04
CA MET A 1 -2.47 -3.82 40.66
C MET A 1 -1.45 -4.24 39.60
N ILE A 2 -1.68 -3.93 38.35
CA ILE A 2 -0.75 -4.24 37.25
C ILE A 2 0.12 -3.01 37.04
N ASP A 3 1.42 -3.20 37.17
CA ASP A 3 2.42 -2.12 37.03
C ASP A 3 2.47 -1.62 35.58
N LEU A 4 2.08 -0.36 35.37
CA LEU A 4 2.03 0.33 34.07
C LEU A 4 3.36 1.00 33.68
N SER A 5 4.46 0.70 34.35
CA SER A 5 5.76 1.39 34.16
C SER A 5 6.60 0.87 32.97
N LEU A 6 6.20 -0.19 32.29
CA LEU A 6 6.92 -0.77 31.16
C LEU A 6 6.36 -0.30 29.79
N ARG A 7 6.41 0.99 29.52
CA ARG A 7 6.30 1.49 28.14
C ARG A 7 7.68 1.45 27.47
N PRO A 8 7.86 0.70 26.37
CA PRO A 8 9.14 0.72 25.67
C PRO A 8 9.42 2.14 25.12
N ARG A 9 10.53 2.73 25.47
CA ARG A 9 10.99 4.08 25.03
C ARG A 9 11.14 4.24 23.50
N ALA A 10 11.02 3.15 22.73
CA ALA A 10 11.11 3.15 21.26
C ALA A 10 9.90 3.79 20.56
N TRP A 11 8.73 3.86 21.20
CA TRP A 11 7.49 4.37 20.61
C TRP A 11 7.48 5.90 20.39
N SER A 12 8.20 6.66 21.20
CA SER A 12 8.19 8.12 21.12
C SER A 12 8.89 8.69 19.87
N LYS A 13 9.89 8.00 19.31
CA LYS A 13 10.61 8.45 18.11
C LYS A 13 9.87 8.09 16.81
N VAL A 14 9.17 6.96 16.78
CA VAL A 14 8.38 6.55 15.60
C VAL A 14 7.09 7.37 15.50
N ALA A 15 6.43 7.62 16.63
CA ALA A 15 5.23 8.46 16.67
C ALA A 15 5.51 9.92 16.25
N ARG A 16 6.67 10.51 16.64
CA ARG A 16 7.03 11.87 16.22
C ARG A 16 7.33 11.98 14.71
N LYS A 17 7.85 10.94 14.07
CA LYS A 17 8.03 10.92 12.61
C LYS A 17 6.72 10.69 11.85
N ALA A 18 5.77 9.96 12.42
CA ALA A 18 4.45 9.75 11.84
C ALA A 18 3.57 11.01 11.92
N ASN A 19 3.67 11.81 13.00
CA ASN A 19 2.99 13.10 13.13
C ASN A 19 3.55 14.20 12.24
N ALA A 20 4.71 14.00 11.59
CA ALA A 20 5.23 14.90 10.57
C ALA A 20 4.49 14.78 9.21
N LEU A 21 3.55 13.86 9.09
CA LEU A 21 2.58 13.78 8.00
C LEU A 21 1.34 14.58 8.42
N GLY A 22 1.40 15.90 8.31
CA GLY A 22 0.28 16.80 8.58
C GLY A 22 -0.99 16.44 7.82
N PRO A 23 -2.16 16.97 8.19
CA PRO A 23 -3.42 16.71 7.56
C PRO A 23 -3.33 16.95 6.04
N LEU A 24 -4.06 16.15 5.26
CA LEU A 24 -4.06 16.20 3.80
C LEU A 24 -4.71 17.47 3.22
N ASP A 25 -5.28 18.30 4.07
CA ASP A 25 -5.95 19.55 3.71
C ASP A 25 -5.26 20.72 4.44
N GLY A 26 -4.59 21.55 3.67
CA GLY A 26 -4.16 22.87 4.09
C GLY A 26 -2.70 22.93 4.60
N VAL A 27 -1.77 23.30 3.73
CA VAL A 27 -0.48 23.85 4.13
C VAL A 27 -0.26 25.13 3.34
N ALA A 28 -0.08 26.22 4.11
CA ALA A 28 0.39 27.49 3.61
C ALA A 28 1.81 27.36 3.03
N GLU A 29 2.07 28.15 2.00
CA GLU A 29 3.32 28.21 1.27
C GLU A 29 4.48 28.72 2.14
N ASP A 30 5.61 28.01 2.10
CA ASP A 30 6.91 28.57 2.40
C ASP A 30 7.75 28.57 1.11
N SER A 31 7.83 29.74 0.52
CA SER A 31 8.53 30.03 -0.72
C SER A 31 9.87 30.67 -0.42
N ALA A 32 10.99 29.97 -0.51
CA ALA A 32 12.27 30.66 -0.68
C ALA A 32 13.48 29.87 -1.22
N ASN A 33 13.43 28.58 -1.58
CA ASN A 33 14.65 27.91 -2.05
C ASN A 33 14.48 26.93 -3.24
N VAL A 34 13.62 27.25 -4.19
CA VAL A 34 13.20 26.32 -5.27
C VAL A 34 13.58 26.81 -6.67
N THR A 35 14.17 28.00 -6.84
CA THR A 35 14.18 28.71 -8.13
C THR A 35 15.10 28.12 -9.21
N ALA A 36 16.09 27.30 -8.92
CA ALA A 36 17.03 26.77 -9.93
C ALA A 36 16.73 25.34 -10.42
N ARG A 37 15.72 24.63 -9.84
CA ARG A 37 15.31 23.27 -10.25
C ARG A 37 13.89 23.22 -10.83
N VAL A 38 13.30 24.36 -11.10
CA VAL A 38 11.85 24.55 -11.28
C VAL A 38 11.44 24.57 -12.76
N ALA A 39 12.34 24.70 -13.72
CA ALA A 39 11.95 24.79 -15.14
C ALA A 39 11.16 23.55 -15.65
N THR A 40 11.46 22.35 -15.13
CA THR A 40 10.70 21.13 -15.46
C THR A 40 9.48 20.95 -14.54
N ALA A 41 9.53 21.45 -13.32
CA ALA A 41 8.42 21.39 -12.37
C ALA A 41 7.35 22.46 -12.64
N ALA A 42 7.72 23.63 -13.17
CA ALA A 42 6.78 24.69 -13.54
C ALA A 42 5.81 24.26 -14.67
N SER A 43 6.29 23.44 -15.61
CA SER A 43 5.45 22.87 -16.66
C SER A 43 4.38 21.88 -16.12
N LEU A 44 4.67 21.24 -14.98
CA LEU A 44 3.76 20.30 -14.32
C LEU A 44 2.78 20.98 -13.35
N ALA A 45 3.11 22.18 -12.88
CA ALA A 45 2.27 22.95 -11.95
C ALA A 45 1.04 23.59 -12.64
N THR A 46 1.03 23.67 -13.96
CA THR A 46 -0.08 24.22 -14.75
C THR A 46 -1.11 23.20 -15.19
N LEU A 47 -0.91 21.91 -14.92
CA LEU A 47 -1.97 20.93 -15.15
C LEU A 47 -3.09 21.18 -14.16
N PRO A 48 -4.36 21.34 -14.63
CA PRO A 48 -5.48 21.54 -13.72
C PRO A 48 -5.51 20.44 -12.70
N ILE A 49 -5.76 20.77 -11.42
CA ILE A 49 -6.05 19.76 -10.38
C ILE A 49 -7.29 19.03 -10.86
N ILE A 50 -7.08 17.89 -11.51
CA ILE A 50 -8.15 17.10 -12.10
C ILE A 50 -8.96 16.56 -10.93
N ASN A 51 -10.16 17.11 -10.73
CA ASN A 51 -11.13 16.60 -9.74
C ASN A 51 -11.71 15.23 -10.15
N THR A 52 -11.10 14.56 -11.10
CA THR A 52 -11.52 13.27 -11.61
C THR A 52 -11.15 12.16 -10.62
N LYS A 53 -12.06 11.21 -10.51
CA LYS A 53 -11.82 9.92 -9.87
C LYS A 53 -11.57 8.89 -10.96
N PRO A 54 -10.72 7.88 -10.70
CA PRO A 54 -10.59 6.75 -11.62
C PRO A 54 -11.94 6.07 -11.83
N GLU A 55 -12.16 5.53 -12.99
CA GLU A 55 -13.33 4.69 -13.26
C GLU A 55 -13.41 3.54 -12.26
N GLY A 56 -14.61 3.24 -11.77
CA GLY A 56 -14.82 2.20 -10.77
C GLY A 56 -14.23 2.49 -9.38
N PHE A 57 -13.81 3.75 -9.12
CA PHE A 57 -13.35 4.11 -7.78
C PHE A 57 -14.50 4.09 -6.79
N GLU A 58 -14.28 3.49 -5.64
CA GLU A 58 -15.29 3.33 -4.60
C GLU A 58 -15.93 4.65 -4.15
N THR A 59 -17.20 4.60 -3.83
CA THR A 59 -17.91 5.75 -3.25
C THR A 59 -17.57 5.91 -1.77
N ARG A 60 -17.67 7.15 -1.26
CA ARG A 60 -17.50 7.40 0.18
C ARG A 60 -18.55 6.67 1.02
N ALA A 61 -19.76 6.49 0.49
CA ALA A 61 -20.82 5.74 1.16
C ALA A 61 -20.42 4.26 1.34
N ALA A 62 -19.96 3.61 0.28
CA ALA A 62 -19.48 2.22 0.35
C ALA A 62 -18.25 2.06 1.29
N ALA A 63 -17.34 3.04 1.32
CA ALA A 63 -16.22 3.04 2.25
C ALA A 63 -16.68 3.18 3.72
N LYS A 64 -17.70 4.02 3.99
CA LYS A 64 -18.30 4.17 5.33
C LYS A 64 -19.00 2.87 5.79
N GLU A 65 -19.76 2.25 4.90
CA GLU A 65 -20.46 0.99 5.18
C GLU A 65 -19.46 -0.12 5.57
N ARG A 66 -18.40 -0.29 4.78
CA ARG A 66 -17.35 -1.27 5.13
C ARG A 66 -16.64 -0.92 6.45
N CYS A 67 -16.39 0.37 6.70
CA CYS A 67 -15.81 0.81 7.96
C CYS A 67 -16.73 0.50 9.15
N ALA A 68 -18.05 0.72 9.01
CA ALA A 68 -19.04 0.36 10.05
C ALA A 68 -19.04 -1.14 10.35
N HIS A 69 -19.02 -1.98 9.32
CA HIS A 69 -18.91 -3.43 9.50
C HIS A 69 -17.64 -3.84 10.26
N LYS A 70 -16.49 -3.26 9.93
CA LYS A 70 -15.23 -3.50 10.67
C LYS A 70 -15.31 -3.08 12.13
N ILE A 71 -15.95 -1.94 12.42
CA ILE A 71 -16.18 -1.46 13.79
C ILE A 71 -17.00 -2.45 14.59
N GLU A 72 -18.06 -3.01 14.01
CA GLU A 72 -18.90 -4.03 14.68
C GLU A 72 -18.10 -5.29 15.03
N ILE A 73 -17.24 -5.75 14.12
CA ILE A 73 -16.36 -6.91 14.36
C ILE A 73 -15.39 -6.62 15.51
N LEU A 74 -14.73 -5.45 15.47
CA LEU A 74 -13.73 -5.06 16.47
C LEU A 74 -14.34 -4.85 17.87
N ARG A 75 -15.57 -4.38 17.97
CA ARG A 75 -16.30 -4.20 19.25
C ARG A 75 -16.50 -5.52 20.01
N LYS A 76 -16.58 -6.64 19.28
CA LYS A 76 -16.72 -7.99 19.86
C LYS A 76 -15.38 -8.60 20.28
N GLY A 77 -14.30 -7.86 20.09
CA GLY A 77 -12.95 -8.32 20.32
C GLY A 77 -12.38 -8.00 21.70
N ASN A 78 -11.07 -8.10 21.81
CA ASN A 78 -10.33 -7.75 23.02
C ASN A 78 -10.26 -6.22 23.22
N ALA A 79 -9.68 -5.77 24.34
CA ALA A 79 -9.59 -4.34 24.68
C ALA A 79 -8.86 -3.50 23.59
N GLN A 80 -7.82 -4.02 22.97
CA GLN A 80 -7.09 -3.32 21.91
C GLN A 80 -7.95 -3.17 20.66
N GLU A 81 -8.69 -4.21 20.28
CA GLU A 81 -9.62 -4.18 19.15
C GLU A 81 -10.77 -3.20 19.40
N GLN A 82 -11.29 -3.14 20.63
CA GLN A 82 -12.32 -2.19 21.03
C GLN A 82 -11.84 -0.74 20.95
N LEU A 83 -10.61 -0.44 21.39
CA LEU A 83 -9.99 0.86 21.25
C LEU A 83 -9.83 1.26 19.77
N LEU A 84 -9.47 0.31 18.91
CA LEU A 84 -9.43 0.55 17.47
C LEU A 84 -10.84 0.83 16.92
N ALA A 85 -11.86 0.09 17.34
CA ALA A 85 -13.24 0.36 16.95
C ALA A 85 -13.69 1.78 17.30
N GLU A 86 -13.35 2.26 18.49
CA GLU A 86 -13.62 3.65 18.92
C GLU A 86 -12.89 4.66 18.03
N LYS A 87 -11.59 4.44 17.77
CA LYS A 87 -10.78 5.29 16.89
C LYS A 87 -11.40 5.40 15.50
N LEU A 88 -11.80 4.28 14.89
CA LEU A 88 -12.44 4.25 13.58
C LEU A 88 -13.82 4.92 13.62
N GLY A 89 -14.58 4.74 14.69
CA GLY A 89 -15.92 5.34 14.89
C GLY A 89 -15.89 6.85 15.04
N ARG A 90 -14.81 7.41 15.56
CA ARG A 90 -14.62 8.88 15.68
C ARG A 90 -14.12 9.53 14.40
N CYS A 91 -13.73 8.77 13.37
CA CYS A 91 -13.18 9.30 12.13
C CYS A 91 -14.16 10.26 11.43
N ARG A 92 -13.75 11.51 11.25
CA ARG A 92 -14.52 12.58 10.58
C ARG A 92 -13.71 13.15 9.40
N LYS A 93 -14.34 14.01 8.61
CA LYS A 93 -13.66 14.68 7.49
C LYS A 93 -12.61 15.68 7.97
N ASP A 94 -12.96 16.42 9.00
CA ASP A 94 -12.19 17.45 9.68
C ASP A 94 -11.22 16.89 10.74
N ASP A 95 -11.47 15.66 11.20
CA ASP A 95 -10.61 14.92 12.13
C ASP A 95 -10.42 13.46 11.65
N PRO A 96 -9.59 13.24 10.63
CA PRO A 96 -9.36 11.91 10.08
C PRO A 96 -8.49 11.06 11.02
N CYS A 97 -8.92 9.82 11.27
CA CYS A 97 -8.16 8.91 12.15
C CYS A 97 -6.80 8.44 11.58
N ASN A 98 -6.55 8.65 10.29
CA ASN A 98 -5.33 8.29 9.56
C ASN A 98 -4.89 6.82 9.72
N SER A 99 -5.83 5.94 10.07
CA SER A 99 -5.61 4.51 10.21
C SER A 99 -5.59 3.81 8.85
N GLY A 100 -4.66 2.88 8.66
CA GLY A 100 -4.66 1.96 7.52
C GLY A 100 -5.84 0.95 7.55
N ALA A 101 -6.50 0.78 8.71
CA ALA A 101 -7.70 -0.03 8.87
C ALA A 101 -8.99 0.71 8.43
N CYS A 102 -8.98 2.05 8.36
CA CYS A 102 -10.12 2.88 8.02
C CYS A 102 -10.32 2.98 6.50
N ASP A 103 -11.41 2.43 5.98
CA ASP A 103 -11.69 2.50 4.54
C ASP A 103 -11.87 3.92 4.02
N VAL A 104 -12.38 4.83 4.86
CA VAL A 104 -12.58 6.25 4.48
C VAL A 104 -11.24 6.95 4.32
N CYS A 105 -10.33 6.83 5.32
CA CYS A 105 -8.99 7.41 5.24
C CYS A 105 -8.19 6.79 4.10
N LEU A 106 -8.29 5.48 3.93
CA LEU A 106 -7.62 4.74 2.87
C LEU A 106 -8.12 5.15 1.48
N GLY A 107 -9.43 5.35 1.31
CA GLY A 107 -10.02 5.88 0.09
C GLY A 107 -9.49 7.28 -0.25
N ASN A 108 -9.42 8.18 0.74
CA ASN A 108 -8.85 9.51 0.58
C ASN A 108 -7.37 9.45 0.17
N TYR A 109 -6.58 8.58 0.84
CA TYR A 109 -5.17 8.39 0.53
C TYR A 109 -4.95 7.86 -0.90
N ARG A 110 -5.75 6.89 -1.34
CA ARG A 110 -5.70 6.35 -2.71
C ARG A 110 -6.06 7.40 -3.76
N LEU A 111 -7.05 8.24 -3.48
CA LEU A 111 -7.44 9.33 -4.37
C LEU A 111 -6.34 10.40 -4.45
N TRP A 112 -5.72 10.73 -3.30
CA TRP A 112 -4.56 11.62 -3.28
C TRP A 112 -3.41 11.02 -4.10
N LEU A 113 -3.05 9.75 -3.90
CA LEU A 113 -1.99 9.06 -4.63
C LEU A 113 -2.26 9.09 -6.15
N TYR A 114 -3.50 8.80 -6.56
CA TYR A 114 -3.92 8.89 -7.96
C TYR A 114 -3.65 10.27 -8.53
N ARG A 115 -4.17 11.32 -7.91
CA ARG A 115 -4.04 12.70 -8.38
C ARG A 115 -2.58 13.15 -8.45
N GLN A 116 -1.78 12.79 -7.46
CA GLN A 116 -0.38 13.18 -7.40
C GLN A 116 0.51 12.39 -8.37
N SER A 117 0.10 11.22 -8.80
CA SER A 117 0.85 10.41 -9.78
C SER A 117 0.57 10.81 -11.23
N LEU A 118 -0.57 11.43 -11.54
CA LEU A 118 -0.93 11.84 -12.90
C LEU A 118 0.15 12.68 -13.61
N PRO A 119 0.71 13.73 -12.99
CA PRO A 119 1.78 14.51 -13.61
C PRO A 119 3.04 13.68 -13.88
N ILE A 120 3.34 12.70 -13.02
CA ILE A 120 4.49 11.82 -13.18
C ILE A 120 4.27 10.90 -14.38
N PHE A 121 3.07 10.34 -14.52
CA PHE A 121 2.72 9.50 -15.67
C PHE A 121 2.67 10.27 -16.98
N ALA A 122 2.21 11.51 -16.95
CA ALA A 122 2.23 12.38 -18.14
C ALA A 122 3.65 12.75 -18.58
N ALA A 123 4.58 12.90 -17.62
CA ALA A 123 5.99 13.25 -17.91
C ALA A 123 6.85 12.03 -18.30
N ARG A 124 6.36 10.81 -18.09
CA ARG A 124 7.08 9.58 -18.34
C ARG A 124 6.20 8.57 -19.06
N HIS A 125 6.74 8.05 -20.15
CA HIS A 125 6.07 7.06 -20.99
C HIS A 125 6.58 5.65 -20.63
N ASN A 126 5.85 4.65 -21.09
CA ASN A 126 6.20 3.24 -20.93
C ASN A 126 6.32 2.81 -19.47
N TRP A 127 5.27 2.22 -18.97
CA TRP A 127 5.20 1.68 -17.62
C TRP A 127 4.95 0.18 -17.68
N THR A 128 5.70 -0.56 -16.90
CA THR A 128 5.48 -2.00 -16.71
C THR A 128 4.83 -2.23 -15.36
N ARG A 129 3.75 -3.00 -15.35
CA ARG A 129 3.18 -3.56 -14.12
C ARG A 129 3.86 -4.89 -13.81
N ALA A 130 4.33 -5.04 -12.59
CA ALA A 130 4.77 -6.32 -12.05
C ALA A 130 3.95 -6.69 -10.81
N SER A 131 3.50 -7.94 -10.75
CA SER A 131 2.96 -8.55 -9.53
C SER A 131 3.93 -9.64 -9.10
N VAL A 132 4.43 -9.54 -7.88
CA VAL A 132 5.52 -10.37 -7.39
C VAL A 132 5.14 -10.99 -6.04
N ILE A 133 5.38 -12.28 -5.90
CA ILE A 133 5.27 -13.01 -4.63
C ILE A 133 6.69 -13.46 -4.25
N PRO A 134 7.41 -12.63 -3.44
CA PRO A 134 8.81 -12.92 -3.12
C PRO A 134 8.93 -14.05 -2.10
N ALA A 135 10.01 -14.80 -2.17
CA ALA A 135 10.38 -15.78 -1.16
C ALA A 135 10.52 -15.15 0.23
N GLY A 136 10.00 -15.83 1.25
CA GLY A 136 10.06 -15.41 2.64
C GLY A 136 9.03 -14.34 3.04
N PHE A 137 8.08 -14.00 2.14
CA PHE A 137 7.01 -13.05 2.41
C PHE A 137 5.71 -13.72 2.86
N LEU A 138 5.71 -15.02 3.05
CA LEU A 138 4.64 -15.77 3.71
C LEU A 138 4.83 -15.69 5.23
N LYS A 139 3.77 -15.33 5.95
CA LYS A 139 3.72 -15.26 7.42
C LYS A 139 2.66 -16.23 7.93
N ALA A 140 2.94 -16.90 9.02
CA ALA A 140 1.96 -17.74 9.68
C ALA A 140 0.70 -16.93 10.01
N PHE A 141 -0.42 -17.60 10.19
CA PHE A 141 -1.58 -17.00 10.84
C PHE A 141 -1.17 -16.58 12.27
N ASP A 142 -1.69 -15.48 12.76
CA ASP A 142 -1.25 -14.76 13.97
C ASP A 142 0.17 -14.17 13.89
N GLY A 143 0.79 -14.19 12.73
CA GLY A 143 2.15 -13.67 12.50
C GLY A 143 2.23 -12.23 12.01
N LEU A 144 1.11 -11.61 11.59
CA LEU A 144 1.12 -10.22 11.12
C LEU A 144 1.60 -9.20 12.14
N PRO A 145 1.27 -9.31 13.45
CA PRO A 145 1.74 -8.34 14.44
C PRO A 145 3.26 -8.22 14.55
N ASN A 146 3.99 -9.26 14.11
CA ASN A 146 5.46 -9.31 14.12
C ASN A 146 6.08 -8.74 12.83
N VAL A 147 5.29 -8.29 11.86
CA VAL A 147 5.79 -7.74 10.61
C VAL A 147 6.04 -6.24 10.76
N ASP A 148 7.31 -5.85 10.71
CA ASP A 148 7.69 -4.44 10.59
C ASP A 148 7.63 -3.99 9.12
N LEU A 149 6.54 -3.27 8.77
CA LEU A 149 6.37 -2.73 7.41
C LEU A 149 7.45 -1.72 7.03
N SER A 150 8.03 -0.99 7.99
CA SER A 150 9.08 -0.02 7.72
C SER A 150 10.39 -0.72 7.34
N ALA A 151 10.76 -1.76 8.10
CA ALA A 151 11.91 -2.59 7.78
C ALA A 151 11.72 -3.30 6.43
N LEU A 152 10.52 -3.83 6.17
CA LEU A 152 10.17 -4.47 4.90
C LEU A 152 10.26 -3.48 3.72
N ALA A 153 9.69 -2.29 3.84
CA ALA A 153 9.77 -1.25 2.83
C ALA A 153 11.22 -0.82 2.54
N SER A 154 12.03 -0.65 3.61
CA SER A 154 13.45 -0.35 3.49
C SER A 154 14.22 -1.46 2.76
N MET A 155 13.92 -2.72 3.06
CA MET A 155 14.54 -3.87 2.40
C MET A 155 14.15 -3.91 0.91
N ILE A 156 12.88 -3.68 0.57
CA ILE A 156 12.40 -3.61 -0.82
C ILE A 156 13.12 -2.49 -1.58
N ASP A 157 13.18 -1.28 -1.01
CA ASP A 157 13.88 -0.15 -1.65
C ASP A 157 15.37 -0.43 -1.84
N LYS A 158 16.05 -1.05 -0.85
CA LYS A 158 17.46 -1.46 -0.97
C LYS A 158 17.67 -2.49 -2.08
N ARG A 159 16.78 -3.46 -2.26
CA ARG A 159 16.86 -4.46 -3.35
C ARG A 159 16.73 -3.79 -4.71
N LEU A 160 15.76 -2.87 -4.88
CA LEU A 160 15.61 -2.07 -6.09
C LEU A 160 16.85 -1.18 -6.33
N ALA A 161 17.41 -0.59 -5.27
CA ALA A 161 18.60 0.26 -5.35
C ALA A 161 19.85 -0.48 -5.83
N ARG A 162 20.00 -1.73 -5.45
CA ARG A 162 21.15 -2.58 -5.80
C ARG A 162 21.01 -3.28 -7.15
N SER A 163 19.82 -3.26 -7.75
CA SER A 163 19.53 -3.86 -9.04
C SER A 163 19.78 -2.88 -10.19
N SER A 164 19.68 -3.37 -11.42
CA SER A 164 19.69 -2.53 -12.64
C SER A 164 18.48 -1.55 -12.70
N LEU A 165 17.52 -1.68 -11.78
CA LEU A 165 16.35 -0.81 -11.65
C LEU A 165 16.64 0.49 -10.87
N ARG A 166 17.88 0.67 -10.36
CA ARG A 166 18.25 1.78 -9.46
C ARG A 166 17.92 3.19 -9.97
N LYS A 167 17.94 3.39 -11.30
CA LYS A 167 17.68 4.68 -11.94
C LYS A 167 16.24 4.85 -12.42
N ARG A 168 15.38 3.82 -12.29
CA ARG A 168 14.00 3.87 -12.76
C ARG A 168 13.08 4.43 -11.68
N LEU A 169 12.04 5.13 -12.10
CA LEU A 169 10.96 5.49 -11.20
C LEU A 169 10.14 4.24 -10.89
N ALA A 170 9.73 4.10 -9.65
CA ALA A 170 8.81 3.02 -9.28
C ALA A 170 7.86 3.42 -8.16
N PHE A 171 6.62 2.97 -8.29
CA PHE A 171 5.63 2.89 -7.25
C PHE A 171 5.48 1.42 -6.87
N VAL A 172 5.67 1.08 -5.61
CA VAL A 172 5.54 -0.30 -5.13
C VAL A 172 4.55 -0.34 -3.97
N GLY A 173 3.50 -1.12 -4.13
CA GLY A 173 2.51 -1.37 -3.09
C GLY A 173 2.71 -2.75 -2.46
N ILE A 174 2.65 -2.83 -1.13
CA ILE A 174 2.56 -4.11 -0.41
C ILE A 174 1.09 -4.46 -0.25
N ASP A 175 0.65 -5.52 -0.93
CA ASP A 175 -0.67 -6.11 -0.77
C ASP A 175 -0.60 -7.32 0.17
N ILE A 176 -1.71 -7.65 0.80
CA ILE A 176 -1.80 -8.71 1.80
C ILE A 176 -2.99 -9.59 1.45
N SER A 177 -2.80 -10.89 1.43
CA SER A 177 -3.88 -11.86 1.28
C SER A 177 -3.68 -13.03 2.23
N LEU A 178 -4.77 -13.59 2.74
CA LEU A 178 -4.74 -14.83 3.50
C LEU A 178 -4.86 -16.01 2.53
N ASN A 179 -3.83 -16.82 2.45
CA ASN A 179 -3.81 -17.97 1.55
C ASN A 179 -4.41 -19.20 2.24
N LEU A 180 -5.25 -19.89 1.48
CA LEU A 180 -5.81 -21.19 1.88
C LEU A 180 -5.42 -22.24 0.85
N GLN A 181 -5.19 -23.45 1.32
CA GLN A 181 -5.05 -24.64 0.51
C GLN A 181 -6.02 -25.70 1.06
N ASP A 182 -6.89 -26.20 0.21
CA ASP A 182 -7.91 -27.17 0.58
C ASP A 182 -8.78 -26.75 1.78
N ASN A 183 -9.09 -25.44 1.83
CA ASN A 183 -9.80 -24.72 2.89
C ASN A 183 -9.03 -24.54 4.20
N GLU A 184 -7.83 -25.05 4.34
CA GLU A 184 -6.95 -24.81 5.48
C GLU A 184 -6.14 -23.53 5.32
N ILE A 185 -5.90 -22.83 6.42
CA ILE A 185 -5.12 -21.59 6.41
C ILE A 185 -3.64 -21.95 6.27
N VAL A 186 -3.01 -21.47 5.19
CA VAL A 186 -1.57 -21.55 4.98
C VAL A 186 -0.85 -20.39 5.65
N GLY A 187 -1.44 -19.19 5.58
CA GLY A 187 -0.90 -17.98 6.20
C GLY A 187 -1.10 -16.72 5.37
N TRP A 188 -0.60 -15.61 5.91
CA TRP A 188 -0.64 -14.30 5.28
C TRP A 188 0.48 -14.13 4.27
N GLN A 189 0.11 -13.97 3.02
CA GLN A 189 1.04 -13.71 1.93
C GLN A 189 1.11 -12.22 1.63
N LEU A 190 2.30 -11.65 1.76
CA LEU A 190 2.59 -10.31 1.30
C LEU A 190 3.01 -10.37 -0.17
N HIS A 191 2.37 -9.55 -0.99
CA HIS A 191 2.64 -9.45 -2.43
C HIS A 191 3.17 -8.06 -2.73
N LEU A 192 3.99 -7.94 -3.75
CA LEU A 192 4.39 -6.65 -4.28
C LEU A 192 3.67 -6.38 -5.60
N TYR A 193 2.94 -5.28 -5.64
CA TYR A 193 2.46 -4.71 -6.88
C TYR A 193 3.32 -3.51 -7.23
N MET A 194 3.87 -3.50 -8.43
CA MET A 194 4.80 -2.48 -8.87
C MET A 194 4.31 -1.82 -10.16
N LEU A 195 4.45 -0.52 -10.25
CA LEU A 195 4.50 0.22 -11.51
C LEU A 195 5.92 0.75 -11.65
N ILE A 196 6.65 0.28 -12.65
CA ILE A 196 8.06 0.60 -12.88
C ILE A 196 8.17 1.28 -14.24
N GLU A 197 8.85 2.42 -14.29
CA GLU A 197 9.15 3.13 -15.55
C GLU A 197 9.97 2.24 -16.49
N GLY A 198 9.50 2.12 -17.71
CA GLY A 198 10.14 1.40 -18.81
C GLY A 198 9.24 0.34 -19.44
N GLU A 199 9.62 -0.05 -20.63
CA GLU A 199 8.98 -1.10 -21.42
C GLU A 199 9.12 -2.47 -20.75
N ASN A 200 8.14 -3.32 -20.98
CA ASN A 200 8.09 -4.70 -20.47
C ASN A 200 9.04 -5.64 -21.25
N THR A 201 10.32 -5.38 -21.14
CA THR A 201 11.37 -6.17 -21.79
C THR A 201 11.80 -7.36 -20.92
N LEU A 202 12.35 -8.40 -21.54
CA LEU A 202 12.96 -9.53 -20.83
C LEU A 202 14.00 -9.06 -19.80
N ARG A 203 14.83 -8.08 -20.16
CA ARG A 203 15.84 -7.49 -19.26
C ARG A 203 15.22 -6.86 -18.01
N LEU A 204 14.09 -6.16 -18.16
CA LEU A 204 13.36 -5.61 -17.00
C LEU A 204 12.79 -6.70 -16.13
N GLN A 205 12.18 -7.73 -16.73
CA GLN A 205 11.62 -8.87 -16.01
C GLN A 205 12.70 -9.64 -15.24
N GLU A 206 13.84 -9.92 -15.86
CA GLU A 206 14.98 -10.59 -15.20
C GLU A 206 15.54 -9.77 -14.04
N ALA A 207 15.66 -8.46 -14.20
CA ALA A 207 16.10 -7.58 -13.13
C ALA A 207 15.15 -7.63 -11.91
N ILE A 208 13.83 -7.69 -12.14
CA ILE A 208 12.84 -7.83 -11.07
C ILE A 208 12.92 -9.21 -10.43
N LYS A 209 13.03 -10.30 -11.22
CA LYS A 209 13.17 -11.67 -10.71
C LYS A 209 14.44 -11.81 -9.87
N ALA A 210 15.55 -11.23 -10.29
CA ALA A 210 16.80 -11.25 -9.53
C ALA A 210 16.70 -10.46 -8.22
N ALA A 211 16.02 -9.30 -8.23
CA ALA A 211 15.81 -8.50 -7.02
C ALA A 211 14.84 -9.18 -6.02
N PHE A 212 13.88 -9.95 -6.54
CA PHE A 212 12.84 -10.60 -5.76
C PHE A 212 12.68 -12.06 -6.19
N PRO A 213 13.54 -12.96 -5.68
CA PRO A 213 13.42 -14.39 -5.96
C PRO A 213 12.02 -14.91 -5.66
N PRO A 214 11.50 -15.86 -6.45
CA PRO A 214 10.12 -16.32 -6.35
C PRO A 214 9.85 -17.09 -5.06
N GLU A 215 8.66 -16.95 -4.50
CA GLU A 215 8.16 -17.85 -3.46
C GLU A 215 7.99 -19.26 -4.06
N PRO A 216 8.70 -20.29 -3.55
CA PRO A 216 8.69 -21.63 -4.17
C PRO A 216 7.31 -22.27 -4.24
N THR A 217 6.43 -21.97 -3.28
CA THR A 217 5.07 -22.50 -3.21
C THR A 217 4.10 -21.75 -4.11
N ALA A 218 4.50 -20.61 -4.67
CA ALA A 218 3.64 -19.82 -5.54
C ALA A 218 3.67 -20.35 -6.99
N LYS A 219 2.51 -20.72 -7.54
CA LYS A 219 2.41 -21.23 -8.91
C LYS A 219 2.82 -20.21 -9.97
N VAL A 220 2.47 -18.94 -9.77
CA VAL A 220 2.81 -17.82 -10.65
C VAL A 220 3.38 -16.71 -9.78
N PRO A 221 4.65 -16.83 -9.36
CA PRO A 221 5.25 -15.86 -8.43
C PRO A 221 5.53 -14.51 -9.06
N HIS A 222 5.66 -14.44 -10.38
CA HIS A 222 5.87 -13.22 -11.14
C HIS A 222 4.87 -13.13 -12.28
N LYS A 223 4.25 -11.96 -12.40
CA LYS A 223 3.40 -11.62 -13.54
C LYS A 223 3.77 -10.22 -14.01
N PHE A 224 3.99 -10.08 -15.32
CA PHE A 224 4.34 -8.83 -15.95
C PHE A 224 3.33 -8.49 -17.02
N ASP A 225 2.94 -7.22 -17.07
CA ASP A 225 2.05 -6.71 -18.11
C ASP A 225 2.54 -5.30 -18.49
N GLU A 226 2.45 -4.98 -19.75
CA GLU A 226 2.57 -3.62 -20.23
C GLU A 226 1.37 -2.79 -19.77
N VAL A 227 1.60 -1.52 -19.49
CA VAL A 227 0.56 -0.63 -18.97
C VAL A 227 0.41 0.58 -19.87
N ASN A 228 -0.64 0.59 -20.68
CA ASN A 228 -0.99 1.71 -21.54
C ASN A 228 -1.55 2.90 -20.74
N ASP A 229 -2.25 2.62 -19.62
CA ASP A 229 -2.77 3.62 -18.71
C ASP A 229 -2.35 3.32 -17.27
N PRO A 230 -1.19 3.87 -16.82
CA PRO A 230 -0.73 3.68 -15.46
C PRO A 230 -1.62 4.37 -14.42
N SER A 231 -2.37 5.39 -14.80
CA SER A 231 -3.22 6.16 -13.89
C SER A 231 -4.33 5.29 -13.29
N ASN A 232 -4.95 4.43 -14.06
CA ASN A 232 -5.95 3.48 -13.56
C ASN A 232 -5.32 2.36 -12.71
N ARG A 233 -4.02 2.11 -12.86
CA ARG A 233 -3.33 1.04 -12.11
C ARG A 233 -2.79 1.49 -10.77
N ILE A 234 -2.54 2.79 -10.57
CA ILE A 234 -1.95 3.30 -9.32
C ILE A 234 -2.84 3.03 -8.10
N THR A 235 -4.15 3.13 -8.24
CA THR A 235 -5.07 2.85 -7.13
C THR A 235 -5.10 1.38 -6.73
N TYR A 236 -4.72 0.49 -7.65
CA TYR A 236 -4.64 -0.94 -7.41
C TYR A 236 -3.40 -1.33 -6.59
N LEU A 237 -2.32 -0.54 -6.66
CA LEU A 237 -1.13 -0.76 -5.83
C LEU A 237 -1.43 -0.69 -4.34
N PHE A 238 -2.44 0.09 -3.97
CA PHE A 238 -2.78 0.37 -2.59
C PHE A 238 -4.23 -0.02 -2.30
N LYS A 239 -4.52 -1.32 -2.40
CA LYS A 239 -5.88 -1.85 -2.22
C LYS A 239 -6.44 -1.57 -0.83
N ALA A 240 -7.74 -1.29 -0.79
CA ALA A 240 -8.53 -1.19 0.43
C ALA A 240 -9.17 -2.53 0.82
N ILE A 241 -9.39 -3.42 -0.15
CA ILE A 241 -10.10 -4.68 0.05
C ILE A 241 -9.10 -5.83 0.01
N PHE A 242 -8.98 -6.53 1.12
CA PHE A 242 -8.16 -7.72 1.28
C PHE A 242 -9.02 -8.97 1.10
N LYS A 243 -8.40 -10.07 0.69
CA LYS A 243 -9.14 -11.30 0.39
C LYS A 243 -8.41 -12.53 0.90
N ARG A 244 -9.18 -13.56 1.23
CA ARG A 244 -8.71 -14.93 1.25
C ARG A 244 -8.44 -15.37 -0.19
N ARG A 245 -7.39 -16.14 -0.40
CA ARG A 245 -7.06 -16.78 -1.68
C ARG A 245 -7.09 -18.28 -1.50
N SER A 246 -8.21 -18.89 -1.86
CA SER A 246 -8.38 -20.33 -1.80
C SER A 246 -7.87 -20.94 -3.10
N ARG A 247 -6.93 -21.88 -2.97
CA ARG A 247 -6.48 -22.72 -4.08
C ARG A 247 -7.34 -23.97 -4.11
N TYR A 248 -7.76 -24.35 -5.30
CA TYR A 248 -8.53 -25.56 -5.54
C TYR A 248 -8.24 -26.08 -6.93
N THR A 249 -8.54 -27.37 -7.16
CA THR A 249 -8.48 -27.98 -8.46
C THR A 249 -9.90 -28.01 -9.06
N ASP A 250 -10.06 -27.46 -10.27
CA ASP A 250 -11.37 -27.47 -10.94
C ASP A 250 -11.73 -28.89 -11.46
N ALA A 251 -12.95 -29.07 -11.96
CA ALA A 251 -13.46 -30.35 -12.47
C ALA A 251 -12.61 -30.93 -13.62
N ASN A 252 -11.80 -30.09 -14.27
CA ASN A 252 -10.90 -30.51 -15.35
C ASN A 252 -9.47 -30.79 -14.85
N GLY A 253 -9.25 -30.93 -13.55
CA GLY A 253 -7.93 -31.15 -12.96
C GLY A 253 -7.02 -29.92 -13.00
N ARG A 254 -7.54 -28.72 -13.34
CA ARG A 254 -6.74 -27.50 -13.46
C ARG A 254 -6.72 -26.74 -12.13
N PRO A 255 -5.55 -26.40 -11.61
CA PRO A 255 -5.46 -25.60 -10.38
C PRO A 255 -5.93 -24.17 -10.64
N ARG A 256 -6.83 -23.70 -9.79
CA ARG A 256 -7.45 -22.38 -9.81
C ARG A 256 -7.23 -21.66 -8.46
N THR A 257 -7.46 -20.36 -8.47
CA THR A 257 -7.48 -19.55 -7.24
C THR A 257 -8.75 -18.71 -7.22
N LYS A 258 -9.51 -18.83 -6.14
CA LYS A 258 -10.73 -18.04 -5.90
C LYS A 258 -10.44 -17.01 -4.81
N GLY A 259 -10.84 -15.75 -5.06
CA GLY A 259 -10.82 -14.70 -4.04
C GLY A 259 -12.10 -14.74 -3.22
N LEU A 260 -11.99 -14.98 -1.93
CA LEU A 260 -13.10 -15.00 -0.97
C LEU A 260 -12.98 -13.77 -0.04
N PRO A 261 -14.10 -13.29 0.56
CA PRO A 261 -14.02 -12.29 1.62
C PRO A 261 -13.24 -12.82 2.82
N LEU A 262 -12.60 -11.91 3.57
CA LEU A 262 -12.03 -12.24 4.87
C LEU A 262 -13.17 -12.56 5.85
N LYS A 263 -12.95 -13.51 6.77
CA LYS A 263 -13.84 -13.75 7.90
C LYS A 263 -13.56 -12.76 9.02
N ASP A 264 -14.44 -12.69 10.00
CA ASP A 264 -14.29 -11.80 11.15
C ASP A 264 -12.98 -12.07 11.92
N SER A 265 -12.60 -13.35 12.09
CA SER A 265 -11.33 -13.73 12.71
C SER A 265 -10.11 -13.19 11.97
N ASP A 266 -10.14 -13.20 10.65
CA ASP A 266 -9.04 -12.68 9.83
C ASP A 266 -8.93 -11.15 9.93
N LEU A 267 -10.09 -10.49 9.98
CA LEU A 267 -10.16 -9.04 10.13
C LEU A 267 -9.64 -8.60 11.50
N ARG A 268 -9.88 -9.39 12.55
CA ARG A 268 -9.39 -9.11 13.90
C ARG A 268 -7.86 -9.19 14.03
N GLU A 269 -7.19 -9.96 13.19
CA GLU A 269 -5.72 -9.93 13.08
C GLU A 269 -5.24 -8.80 12.17
N LEU A 270 -5.86 -8.65 11.00
CA LEU A 270 -5.40 -7.71 9.98
C LEU A 270 -5.59 -6.25 10.37
N LEU A 271 -6.73 -5.88 10.97
CA LEU A 271 -7.05 -4.47 11.22
C LEU A 271 -6.15 -3.82 12.28
N PRO A 272 -5.84 -4.45 13.43
CA PRO A 272 -4.84 -3.94 14.36
C PRO A 272 -3.45 -3.80 13.71
N PHE A 273 -3.04 -4.77 12.92
CA PHE A 273 -1.79 -4.69 12.17
C PHE A 273 -1.74 -3.47 11.23
N LEU A 274 -2.81 -3.21 10.49
CA LEU A 274 -2.87 -2.05 9.60
C LEU A 274 -2.88 -0.72 10.39
N ASP A 275 -3.45 -0.69 11.59
CA ASP A 275 -3.49 0.51 12.43
C ASP A 275 -2.16 0.82 13.13
N GLN A 276 -1.35 -0.19 13.41
CA GLN A 276 -0.01 -0.03 14.00
C GLN A 276 0.95 0.74 13.10
N HIS A 277 0.66 0.85 11.81
CA HIS A 277 1.52 1.47 10.83
C HIS A 277 0.87 2.75 10.25
N PRO A 278 1.68 3.77 9.87
CA PRO A 278 1.18 4.91 9.12
C PRO A 278 0.44 4.48 7.86
N ILE A 279 -0.63 5.17 7.49
CA ILE A 279 -1.48 4.81 6.34
C ILE A 279 -0.70 4.57 5.04
N GLY A 280 0.42 5.27 4.84
CA GLY A 280 1.29 5.12 3.67
C GLY A 280 2.39 4.05 3.79
N ALA A 281 2.49 3.33 4.92
CA ALA A 281 3.60 2.40 5.17
C ALA A 281 3.72 1.26 4.15
N ARG A 282 2.61 0.92 3.48
CA ARG A 282 2.57 -0.10 2.42
C ARG A 282 2.96 0.42 1.03
N LEU A 283 3.32 1.71 0.90
CA LEU A 283 3.72 2.32 -0.37
C LEU A 283 5.19 2.70 -0.34
N ILE A 284 5.95 2.18 -1.28
CA ILE A 284 7.35 2.52 -1.50
C ILE A 284 7.45 3.32 -2.79
N LEU A 285 8.13 4.45 -2.72
CA LEU A 285 8.35 5.38 -3.83
C LEU A 285 9.85 5.40 -4.15
N ARG A 286 10.21 5.00 -5.36
CA ARG A 286 11.60 5.05 -5.81
C ARG A 286 11.79 6.08 -6.90
N GLY A 287 12.82 6.95 -6.75
CA GLY A 287 13.02 8.09 -7.63
C GLY A 287 11.94 9.17 -7.52
N ILE A 288 11.03 9.01 -6.56
CA ILE A 288 9.91 9.89 -6.27
C ILE A 288 9.92 10.14 -4.77
N ARG A 289 9.63 11.36 -4.36
CA ARG A 289 9.44 11.67 -2.92
C ARG A 289 8.16 12.48 -2.71
N ARG A 290 7.65 12.39 -1.52
CA ARG A 290 6.61 13.30 -1.06
C ARG A 290 7.25 14.63 -0.62
N ASN A 291 6.73 15.73 -1.13
CA ASN A 291 7.06 17.08 -0.70
C ASN A 291 5.76 17.80 -0.34
N GLY A 292 5.48 17.93 0.96
CA GLY A 292 4.18 18.39 1.44
C GLY A 292 3.05 17.48 0.95
N SER A 293 2.08 18.05 0.26
CA SER A 293 0.93 17.34 -0.35
C SER A 293 1.22 16.77 -1.75
N ARG A 294 2.40 17.02 -2.33
CA ARG A 294 2.75 16.64 -3.71
C ARG A 294 3.75 15.50 -3.77
N LEU A 295 3.70 14.76 -4.90
CA LEU A 295 4.77 13.84 -5.30
C LEU A 295 5.65 14.54 -6.32
N VAL A 296 6.97 14.45 -6.13
CA VAL A 296 7.97 15.03 -7.02
C VAL A 296 9.01 14.00 -7.43
N ILE A 297 9.46 14.06 -8.68
CA ILE A 297 10.57 13.23 -9.16
C ILE A 297 11.87 13.74 -8.55
N ILE A 298 12.69 12.83 -8.03
CA ILE A 298 14.03 13.13 -7.55
C ILE A 298 14.98 12.84 -8.71
N ASN A 299 15.50 13.89 -9.35
CA ASN A 299 16.60 13.73 -10.31
C ASN A 299 17.84 13.29 -9.51
N LYS A 300 18.30 12.07 -9.75
CA LYS A 300 19.60 11.57 -9.27
C LYS A 300 20.60 11.52 -10.40
#